data_2dd382172b85fece1665bb1dedc9a4db
#
_entry.id   2dd382172b85fece1665bb1dedc9a4db
#
_cell.length_a   1.000
_cell.length_b   1.000
_cell.length_c   1.000
_cell.angle_alpha   90.00
_cell.angle_beta   90.00
_cell.angle_gamma   90.00
#
_symmetry.space_group_name_H-M   'P 1'
#
loop_
_entity.id
_entity.type
_entity.pdbx_description
1 polymer ?
#
loop_
_entity_poly.entity_id
_entity_poly.type
_entity_poly.pdbx_seq_one_letter_code
_entity_poly.pdbx_strand_id
1 'polypeptide(L)'
;MDEHLPHGFMLQNRSHAEITGVSDVDCFNEQLVVLITSMGTMTISGTGLNISHLNKEDGRVIVDGEFDAIEYSGKTRGARSGFLSHLMR
;
A
#
# COMPACT_ATOMS: atom_id res chain seq x y z
N MET A 1 13.09 -8.69 -17.77
CA MET A 1 13.03 -8.55 -17.44
C MET A 1 12.42 -8.20 -16.76
N ASP A 2 12.24 -8.34 -16.44
CA ASP A 2 11.60 -7.94 -15.88
C ASP A 2 11.87 -7.34 -14.77
N GLU A 3 12.04 -6.38 -14.71
CA GLU A 3 12.32 -5.68 -13.72
C GLU A 3 11.26 -5.49 -12.78
N HIS A 4 10.25 -6.16 -12.83
CA HIS A 4 9.14 -6.06 -12.01
C HIS A 4 9.35 -6.83 -10.81
N LEU A 5 9.37 -6.27 -9.65
CA LEU A 5 9.49 -6.97 -8.40
C LEU A 5 8.19 -7.63 -8.05
N PRO A 6 8.20 -8.82 -7.54
CA PRO A 6 6.96 -9.46 -7.12
C PRO A 6 6.34 -8.66 -5.99
N HIS A 7 5.05 -8.45 -6.06
CA HIS A 7 4.34 -7.74 -5.02
C HIS A 7 3.78 -8.74 -4.02
N GLY A 8 4.07 -8.54 -2.77
CA GLY A 8 3.55 -9.37 -1.71
C GLY A 8 3.11 -8.51 -0.55
N PHE A 9 2.28 -9.06 0.29
CA PHE A 9 1.77 -8.33 1.42
C PHE A 9 1.51 -9.31 2.55
N MET A 10 2.03 -9.00 3.72
CA MET A 10 1.82 -9.83 4.89
C MET A 10 1.42 -8.93 6.04
N LEU A 11 0.37 -9.30 6.74
CA LEU A 11 -0.12 -8.53 7.86
C LEU A 11 -0.25 -9.43 9.07
N GLN A 12 0.31 -9.00 10.20
CA GLN A 12 0.23 -9.77 11.43
C GLN A 12 -0.44 -8.94 12.50
N ASN A 13 -1.44 -9.50 13.12
CA ASN A 13 -2.15 -8.90 14.24
C ASN A 13 -2.67 -7.49 13.95
N ARG A 14 -2.95 -7.20 12.70
CA ARG A 14 -3.39 -5.87 12.29
C ARG A 14 -2.45 -4.77 12.76
N SER A 15 -1.20 -5.11 13.04
CA SER A 15 -0.28 -4.11 13.59
C SER A 15 1.07 -4.08 12.92
N HIS A 16 1.38 -5.07 12.10
CA HIS A 16 2.70 -5.13 11.47
C HIS A 16 2.53 -5.65 10.06
N ALA A 17 2.92 -4.89 9.08
CA ALA A 17 2.78 -5.28 7.68
C ALA A 17 4.10 -5.21 6.97
N GLU A 18 4.33 -6.18 6.11
CA GLU A 18 5.52 -6.21 5.29
C GLU A 18 5.06 -6.26 3.84
N ILE A 19 5.47 -5.31 3.05
CA ILE A 19 5.01 -5.18 1.67
C ILE A 19 6.22 -5.21 0.75
N THR A 20 6.13 -5.99 -0.31
CA THR A 20 7.18 -6.06 -1.31
C THR A 20 6.64 -5.60 -2.65
N GLY A 21 7.54 -5.33 -3.59
CA GLY A 21 7.14 -4.86 -4.90
C GLY A 21 6.72 -3.40 -4.90
N VAL A 22 7.21 -2.63 -3.94
CA VAL A 22 6.89 -1.22 -3.82
C VAL A 22 7.92 -0.40 -4.57
N SER A 23 7.47 0.47 -5.45
CA SER A 23 8.39 1.31 -6.21
C SER A 23 8.51 2.71 -5.62
N ASP A 24 7.53 3.15 -4.86
CA ASP A 24 7.59 4.48 -4.29
C ASP A 24 6.56 4.62 -3.18
N VAL A 25 6.74 5.66 -2.37
CA VAL A 25 5.77 6.04 -1.36
C VAL A 25 5.14 7.35 -1.80
N ASP A 26 3.85 7.33 -2.08
CA ASP A 26 3.17 8.49 -2.59
C ASP A 26 2.88 9.49 -1.48
N CYS A 27 2.34 9.01 -0.38
CA CYS A 27 2.18 9.88 0.77
C CYS A 27 2.14 9.03 2.03
N PHE A 28 2.37 9.67 3.15
CA PHE A 28 2.46 8.97 4.41
C PHE A 28 2.16 9.91 5.57
N ASN A 29 1.26 9.49 6.42
CA ASN A 29 1.10 10.13 7.72
C ASN A 29 0.60 9.07 8.68
N GLU A 30 0.26 9.44 9.90
CA GLU A 30 -0.09 8.46 10.92
C GLU A 30 -1.40 7.76 10.65
N GLN A 31 -2.19 8.26 9.73
CA GLN A 31 -3.49 7.68 9.45
C GLN A 31 -3.59 7.09 8.07
N LEU A 32 -2.62 7.37 7.21
CA LEU A 32 -2.70 6.97 5.83
C LEU A 32 -1.32 6.74 5.25
N VAL A 33 -1.15 5.63 4.56
CA VAL A 33 0.07 5.35 3.82
C VAL A 33 -0.35 4.94 2.42
N VAL A 34 0.19 5.62 1.41
CA VAL A 34 -0.13 5.30 0.03
C VAL A 34 1.15 4.88 -0.67
N LEU A 35 1.16 3.67 -1.15
CA LEU A 35 2.33 3.07 -1.79
C LEU A 35 2.06 2.80 -3.24
N ILE A 36 3.06 3.00 -4.07
CA ILE A 36 2.97 2.67 -5.48
C ILE A 36 3.63 1.31 -5.64
N THR A 37 2.88 0.31 -6.06
CA THR A 37 3.40 -1.05 -6.19
C THR A 37 3.34 -1.50 -7.63
N SER A 38 3.96 -2.63 -7.89
CA SER A 38 3.92 -3.19 -9.23
C SER A 38 2.53 -3.64 -9.63
N MET A 39 1.61 -3.74 -8.68
CA MET A 39 0.23 -4.15 -8.96
C MET A 39 -0.77 -3.02 -8.77
N GLY A 40 -0.32 -1.79 -8.72
CA GLY A 40 -1.19 -0.62 -8.59
C GLY A 40 -0.91 0.14 -7.32
N THR A 41 -1.78 1.08 -7.00
CA THR A 41 -1.63 1.91 -5.82
C THR A 41 -2.30 1.22 -4.63
N MET A 42 -1.54 1.11 -3.55
CA MET A 42 -2.03 0.46 -2.36
C MET A 42 -2.20 1.50 -1.27
N THR A 43 -3.40 1.62 -0.75
CA THR A 43 -3.73 2.59 0.28
C THR A 43 -3.99 1.86 1.59
N ILE A 44 -3.26 2.22 2.61
CA ILE A 44 -3.41 1.64 3.94
C ILE A 44 -3.93 2.72 4.86
N SER A 45 -5.03 2.45 5.53
CA SER A 45 -5.58 3.40 6.51
C SER A 45 -5.55 2.80 7.89
N GLY A 46 -5.38 3.62 8.88
CA GLY A 46 -5.33 3.15 10.25
C GLY A 46 -5.01 4.26 11.22
N THR A 47 -4.40 3.89 12.32
CA THR A 47 -4.07 4.81 13.39
C THR A 47 -2.64 4.54 13.85
N GLY A 48 -1.90 5.60 14.06
CA GLY A 48 -0.52 5.48 14.54
C GLY A 48 0.38 4.75 13.56
N LEU A 49 0.13 4.89 12.27
CA LEU A 49 0.91 4.20 11.27
C LEU A 49 2.31 4.78 11.20
N ASN A 50 3.26 3.92 11.01
CA ASN A 50 4.66 4.31 10.99
C ASN A 50 5.43 3.40 10.06
N ILE A 51 6.24 3.99 9.19
CA ILE A 51 7.08 3.20 8.31
C ILE A 51 8.39 2.94 9.03
N SER A 52 8.65 1.68 9.37
CA SER A 52 9.85 1.33 10.09
C SER A 52 10.97 0.89 9.18
N HIS A 53 10.66 0.58 7.93
CA HIS A 53 11.68 0.17 6.97
C HIS A 53 11.22 0.58 5.58
N LEU A 54 12.11 1.18 4.82
CA LEU A 54 11.82 1.55 3.45
C LEU A 54 13.08 1.38 2.63
N ASN A 55 13.03 0.47 1.67
CA ASN A 55 14.15 0.25 0.79
C ASN A 55 13.64 0.20 -0.63
N LYS A 56 13.92 1.23 -1.40
CA LYS A 56 13.40 1.31 -2.75
C LYS A 56 14.15 0.40 -3.71
N GLU A 57 15.33 -0.01 -3.36
CA GLU A 57 16.07 -0.90 -4.24
C GLU A 57 15.48 -2.29 -4.24
N ASP A 58 15.06 -2.80 -3.11
CA ASP A 58 14.45 -4.11 -3.11
C ASP A 58 12.92 -4.02 -3.00
N GLY A 59 12.38 -2.81 -2.95
CA GLY A 59 10.95 -2.62 -2.97
C GLY A 59 10.24 -3.08 -1.71
N ARG A 60 10.95 -3.05 -0.58
CA ARG A 60 10.39 -3.59 0.65
C ARG A 60 10.06 -2.46 1.61
N VAL A 61 8.86 -2.50 2.14
CA VAL A 61 8.40 -1.50 3.09
C VAL A 61 7.78 -2.23 4.27
N ILE A 62 8.10 -1.78 5.47
CA ILE A 62 7.50 -2.33 6.68
C ILE A 62 6.77 -1.21 7.38
N VAL A 63 5.50 -1.44 7.65
CA VAL A 63 4.64 -0.45 8.28
C VAL A 63 4.10 -1.03 9.58
N ASP A 64 4.17 -0.26 10.64
CA ASP A 64 3.63 -0.65 11.94
C ASP A 64 2.54 0.30 12.35
N GLY A 65 1.66 -0.11 13.22
CA GLY A 65 0.58 0.71 13.70
C GLY A 65 -0.66 -0.14 13.84
N GLU A 66 -1.82 0.50 13.75
CA GLU A 66 -3.05 -0.22 13.81
C GLU A 66 -3.73 -0.10 12.47
N PHE A 67 -3.97 -1.19 11.80
CA PHE A 67 -4.47 -1.19 10.43
C PHE A 67 -5.99 -1.35 10.42
N ASP A 68 -6.66 -0.47 9.70
CA ASP A 68 -8.10 -0.52 9.57
C ASP A 68 -8.54 -1.03 8.21
N ALA A 69 -7.89 -0.59 7.15
CA ALA A 69 -8.31 -0.97 5.81
C ALA A 69 -7.13 -0.92 4.85
N ILE A 70 -7.17 -1.75 3.84
CA ILE A 70 -6.17 -1.77 2.80
C ILE A 70 -6.91 -1.89 1.49
N GLU A 71 -6.59 -1.00 0.55
CA GLU A 71 -7.26 -0.98 -0.74
C GLU A 71 -6.27 -0.81 -1.86
N TYR A 72 -6.58 -1.39 -2.99
CA TYR A 72 -5.79 -1.20 -4.20
C TYR A 72 -6.59 -0.41 -5.21
N SER A 73 -5.89 0.43 -5.96
CA SER A 73 -6.55 1.18 -7.00
C SER A 73 -5.52 1.62 -8.03
N GLY A 74 -5.97 2.26 -9.06
CA GLY A 74 -5.11 2.95 -9.98
C GLY A 74 -4.56 2.18 -11.14
N LYS A 75 -4.60 0.87 -11.07
CA LYS A 75 -4.04 0.12 -12.14
C LYS A 75 -4.97 0.08 -13.32
N THR A 76 -6.24 -0.03 -13.08
CA THR A 76 -7.23 -0.07 -14.10
C THR A 76 -8.12 1.12 -13.96
N ARG A 77 -7.98 2.05 -14.85
CA ARG A 77 -8.62 3.32 -14.68
C ARG A 77 -10.10 3.25 -14.57
N GLY A 78 -10.71 2.52 -15.42
CA GLY A 78 -12.15 2.44 -15.40
C GLY A 78 -12.67 1.80 -14.13
N ALA A 79 -12.05 0.75 -13.73
CA ALA A 79 -12.44 0.06 -12.53
C ALA A 79 -12.25 0.93 -11.33
N ARG A 80 -11.16 1.65 -11.30
CA ARG A 80 -10.88 2.51 -10.20
C ARG A 80 -11.96 3.56 -10.04
N SER A 81 -12.34 4.15 -11.12
CA SER A 81 -13.32 5.16 -11.08
C SER A 81 -14.65 4.62 -10.58
N GLY A 82 -15.05 3.50 -11.09
CA GLY A 82 -16.28 2.89 -10.66
C GLY A 82 -16.27 2.48 -9.22
N PHE A 83 -15.15 1.94 -8.80
CA PHE A 83 -15.00 1.50 -7.44
C PHE A 83 -15.14 2.65 -6.47
N LEU A 84 -14.47 3.74 -6.73
CA LEU A 84 -14.54 4.89 -5.87
C LEU A 84 -15.93 5.50 -5.85
N SER A 85 -16.55 5.56 -6.99
CA SER A 85 -17.89 6.08 -7.06
C SER A 85 -18.81 5.27 -6.19
N HIS A 86 -18.67 3.98 -6.23
CA HIS A 86 -19.48 3.09 -5.45
C HIS A 86 -19.26 3.33 -3.96
N LEU A 87 -18.05 3.48 -3.55
CA LEU A 87 -17.76 3.71 -2.15
C LEU A 87 -18.26 5.04 -1.65
N MET A 88 -18.28 6.00 -2.50
CA MET A 88 -18.67 7.31 -2.07
C MET A 88 -20.16 7.49 -2.03
N ARG A 89 -20.89 6.55 -2.42
CA ARG A 89 -22.28 6.64 -2.30
C ARG A 89 -22.76 6.18 -1.00
#